data_30537242b028f58677b765dd207a6218
#
_entry.id   30537242b028f58677b765dd207a6218
#
_cell.length_a   1.000
_cell.length_b   1.000
_cell.length_c   1.000
_cell.angle_alpha   90.00
_cell.angle_beta   90.00
_cell.angle_gamma   90.00
#
_symmetry.space_group_name_H-M   'P 1'
#
loop_
_entity.id
_entity.type
_entity.pdbx_description
1 polymer ?
#
loop_
_entity_poly.entity_id
_entity_poly.type
_entity_poly.pdbx_seq_one_letter_code
_entity_poly.pdbx_strand_id
1 'polypeptide(L)'
;VQQLPFKFKLKRQWYTVHQYPLQHVRCQGRLYPTRRAIEIFAGRKRAPRKPAEIRQTFWHEVTHAILHQMKHPLWNDEPFVEQFSQLLSQAIDTSEFKDG
;
A
#
# COMPACT_ATOMS: atom_id res chain seq x y z
N VAL A 1 13.41 8.92 -2.05
CA VAL A 1 12.69 7.65 -2.02
C VAL A 1 12.03 7.48 -0.66
N GLN A 2 10.76 7.12 -0.67
CA GLN A 2 9.99 6.94 0.54
C GLN A 2 10.43 5.66 1.26
N GLN A 3 10.43 5.71 2.60
CA GLN A 3 10.75 4.56 3.44
C GLN A 3 9.56 3.59 3.46
N LEU A 4 9.54 2.67 2.50
CA LEU A 4 8.61 1.57 2.46
C LEU A 4 9.39 0.26 2.57
N PRO A 5 8.80 -0.79 3.13
CA PRO A 5 9.47 -2.09 3.08
C PRO A 5 9.60 -2.55 1.64
N PHE A 6 10.65 -3.29 1.31
CA PHE A 6 10.78 -3.88 -0.03
C PHE A 6 10.07 -5.23 -0.11
N LYS A 7 9.73 -5.82 1.02
CA LYS A 7 8.94 -7.06 1.08
C LYS A 7 8.26 -7.19 2.44
N PHE A 8 7.18 -7.94 2.48
CA PHE A 8 6.50 -8.29 3.71
C PHE A 8 5.83 -9.65 3.53
N LYS A 9 5.38 -10.22 4.63
CA LYS A 9 4.85 -11.57 4.64
C LYS A 9 3.40 -11.58 5.15
N LEU A 10 2.53 -12.29 4.45
CA LEU A 10 1.19 -12.59 4.91
C LEU A 10 1.05 -14.11 4.95
N LYS A 11 0.69 -14.65 6.11
CA LYS A 11 0.75 -16.09 6.35
C LYS A 11 2.16 -16.59 6.07
N ARG A 12 2.34 -17.51 5.13
CA ARG A 12 3.66 -18.04 4.77
C ARG A 12 4.17 -17.51 3.43
N GLN A 13 3.51 -16.49 2.89
CA GLN A 13 3.81 -16.01 1.54
C GLN A 13 4.43 -14.62 1.57
N TRP A 14 5.53 -14.46 0.85
CA TRP A 14 6.21 -13.19 0.71
C TRP A 14 5.59 -12.38 -0.42
N TYR A 15 5.42 -11.09 -0.15
CA TYR A 15 5.03 -10.08 -1.12
C TYR A 15 6.20 -9.14 -1.35
N THR A 16 6.45 -8.79 -2.61
CA THR A 16 7.49 -7.82 -2.96
C THR A 16 6.86 -6.46 -3.22
N VAL A 17 7.59 -5.40 -2.87
CA VAL A 17 7.13 -4.02 -3.04
C VAL A 17 8.12 -3.31 -3.95
N HIS A 18 7.63 -2.80 -5.08
CA HIS A 18 8.44 -2.09 -6.07
C HIS A 18 8.00 -0.65 -6.15
N GLN A 19 8.94 0.28 -5.94
CA GLN A 19 8.67 1.70 -6.05
C GLN A 19 9.25 2.22 -7.36
N TYR A 20 8.42 2.96 -8.09
CA TYR A 20 8.81 3.55 -9.36
C TYR A 20 8.82 5.08 -9.22
N PRO A 21 9.85 5.76 -9.76
CA PRO A 21 9.96 7.21 -9.60
C PRO A 21 8.95 8.00 -10.42
N LEU A 22 8.35 7.38 -11.42
CA LEU A 22 7.38 8.03 -12.29
C LEU A 22 5.98 7.50 -12.04
N GLN A 23 4.99 8.36 -12.22
CA GLN A 23 3.60 7.97 -12.08
C GLN A 23 3.14 7.21 -13.30
N HIS A 24 2.50 6.08 -13.09
CA HIS A 24 1.73 5.44 -14.12
C HIS A 24 0.50 6.31 -14.43
N VAL A 25 0.14 6.41 -15.72
CA VAL A 25 -0.86 7.38 -16.19
C VAL A 25 -2.21 7.23 -15.49
N ARG A 26 -2.57 6.03 -15.06
CA ARG A 26 -3.92 5.75 -14.56
C ARG A 26 -3.99 5.17 -13.16
N CYS A 27 -2.87 4.98 -12.47
CA CYS A 27 -2.93 4.43 -11.13
C CYS A 27 -1.78 4.92 -10.27
N GLN A 28 -2.02 4.94 -8.96
CA GLN A 28 -1.02 5.32 -7.97
C GLN A 28 -0.30 4.11 -7.42
N GLY A 29 -0.93 2.95 -7.50
CA GLY A 29 -0.37 1.68 -7.08
C GLY A 29 -1.20 0.54 -7.61
N ARG A 30 -0.65 -0.68 -7.52
CA ARG A 30 -1.34 -1.90 -7.95
C ARG A 30 -0.88 -3.09 -7.14
N LEU A 31 -1.82 -4.02 -6.94
CA LEU A 31 -1.53 -5.33 -6.41
C LEU A 31 -1.67 -6.37 -7.53
N TYR A 32 -0.71 -7.27 -7.62
CA TYR A 32 -0.79 -8.46 -8.45
C TYR A 32 -0.89 -9.67 -7.53
N PRO A 33 -2.12 -10.14 -7.21
CA PRO A 33 -2.29 -11.15 -6.16
C PRO A 33 -1.60 -12.48 -6.47
N THR A 34 -1.65 -12.91 -7.72
CA THR A 34 -1.04 -14.18 -8.13
C THR A 34 0.48 -14.15 -8.02
N ARG A 35 1.10 -13.03 -8.41
CA ARG A 35 2.56 -12.85 -8.32
C ARG A 35 3.00 -12.37 -6.94
N ARG A 36 2.07 -12.00 -6.10
CA ARG A 36 2.33 -11.42 -4.78
C ARG A 36 3.30 -10.24 -4.87
N ALA A 37 2.94 -9.29 -5.72
CA ALA A 37 3.75 -8.09 -5.96
C ALA A 37 2.88 -6.85 -5.85
N ILE A 38 3.44 -5.80 -5.26
CA ILE A 38 2.83 -4.48 -5.16
C ILE A 38 3.73 -3.49 -5.90
N GLU A 39 3.11 -2.64 -6.72
CA GLU A 39 3.80 -1.53 -7.37
C GLU A 39 3.27 -0.22 -6.81
N ILE A 40 4.17 0.70 -6.49
CA ILE A 40 3.86 2.02 -5.97
C ILE A 40 4.52 3.06 -6.87
N PHE A 41 3.75 4.06 -7.30
CA PHE A 41 4.22 5.09 -8.21
C PHE A 41 4.36 6.42 -7.48
N ALA A 42 5.53 7.03 -7.57
CA ALA A 42 5.88 8.21 -6.76
C ALA A 42 5.34 9.53 -7.30
N GLY A 43 4.66 9.51 -8.44
CA GLY A 43 4.09 10.70 -9.03
C GLY A 43 4.87 11.20 -10.25
N ARG A 44 4.41 12.31 -10.81
CA ARG A 44 5.02 12.89 -11.99
C ARG A 44 6.27 13.69 -11.62
N LYS A 45 7.20 13.84 -12.56
CA LYS A 45 8.42 14.62 -12.37
C LYS A 45 8.15 16.04 -11.87
N ARG A 46 7.10 16.69 -12.42
CA ARG A 46 6.72 18.07 -12.05
C ARG A 46 5.72 18.16 -10.89
N ALA A 47 5.19 17.02 -10.47
CA ALA A 47 4.19 16.94 -9.40
C ALA A 47 4.41 15.65 -8.61
N PRO A 48 5.52 15.58 -7.85
CA PRO A 48 5.80 14.38 -7.06
C PRO A 48 4.75 14.24 -5.97
N ARG A 49 4.42 12.99 -5.65
CA ARG A 49 3.47 12.71 -4.59
C ARG A 49 4.15 12.90 -3.23
N LYS A 50 3.37 13.39 -2.27
CA LYS A 50 3.87 13.58 -0.92
C LYS A 50 4.14 12.24 -0.24
N PRO A 51 5.12 12.18 0.70
CA PRO A 51 5.41 10.93 1.42
C PRO A 51 4.19 10.30 2.08
N ALA A 52 3.30 11.10 2.68
CA ALA A 52 2.09 10.58 3.30
C ALA A 52 1.16 9.94 2.28
N GLU A 53 1.07 10.49 1.08
CA GLU A 53 0.26 9.93 0.01
C GLU A 53 0.83 8.59 -0.49
N ILE A 54 2.15 8.49 -0.56
CA ILE A 54 2.84 7.26 -0.96
C ILE A 54 2.60 6.16 0.08
N ARG A 55 2.71 6.49 1.37
CA ARG A 55 2.41 5.54 2.45
C ARG A 55 0.95 5.10 2.41
N GLN A 56 0.04 6.04 2.15
CA GLN A 56 -1.39 5.74 2.03
C GLN A 56 -1.63 4.74 0.89
N THR A 57 -1.00 4.95 -0.26
CA THR A 57 -1.12 4.03 -1.39
C THR A 57 -0.57 2.64 -1.02
N PHE A 58 0.55 2.60 -0.31
CA PHE A 58 1.12 1.32 0.14
C PHE A 58 0.10 0.56 1.00
N TRP A 59 -0.49 1.22 2.01
CA TRP A 59 -1.46 0.57 2.88
C TRP A 59 -2.75 0.19 2.15
N HIS A 60 -3.13 0.97 1.13
CA HIS A 60 -4.25 0.63 0.27
C HIS A 60 -4.00 -0.72 -0.43
N GLU A 61 -2.83 -0.90 -1.04
CA GLU A 61 -2.50 -2.15 -1.72
C GLU A 61 -2.31 -3.31 -0.73
N VAL A 62 -1.72 -3.06 0.44
CA VAL A 62 -1.61 -4.07 1.50
C VAL A 62 -2.99 -4.53 1.96
N THR A 63 -3.95 -3.60 2.08
CA THR A 63 -5.32 -3.95 2.47
C THR A 63 -5.95 -4.89 1.45
N HIS A 64 -5.80 -4.62 0.15
CA HIS A 64 -6.24 -5.55 -0.89
C HIS A 64 -5.60 -6.93 -0.70
N ALA A 65 -4.30 -6.97 -0.44
CA ALA A 65 -3.56 -8.23 -0.28
C ALA A 65 -4.05 -9.02 0.94
N ILE A 66 -4.26 -8.34 2.06
CA ILE A 66 -4.75 -8.98 3.30
C ILE A 66 -6.13 -9.60 3.07
N LEU A 67 -7.04 -8.82 2.51
CA LEU A 67 -8.40 -9.29 2.27
C LEU A 67 -8.41 -10.44 1.24
N HIS A 68 -7.54 -10.37 0.25
CA HIS A 68 -7.38 -11.46 -0.72
C HIS A 68 -6.90 -12.74 -0.04
N GLN A 69 -5.91 -12.65 0.87
CA GLN A 69 -5.41 -13.80 1.63
C GLN A 69 -6.50 -14.39 2.53
N MET A 70 -7.38 -13.57 3.04
CA MET A 70 -8.52 -14.00 3.86
C MET A 70 -9.64 -14.60 3.02
N LYS A 71 -9.56 -14.51 1.71
CA LYS A 71 -10.65 -14.84 0.78
C LYS A 71 -11.92 -14.07 1.13
N HIS A 72 -11.73 -12.82 1.55
CA HIS A 72 -12.82 -11.96 1.98
C HIS A 72 -13.56 -11.40 0.77
N PRO A 73 -14.91 -11.35 0.80
CA PRO A 73 -15.68 -10.87 -0.37
C PRO A 73 -15.42 -9.40 -0.72
N LEU A 74 -14.91 -8.59 0.22
CA LEU A 74 -14.61 -7.18 -0.03
C LEU A 74 -13.18 -6.92 -0.51
N TRP A 75 -12.41 -7.96 -0.84
CA TRP A 75 -11.00 -7.78 -1.20
C TRP A 75 -10.79 -6.84 -2.39
N ASN A 76 -11.76 -6.74 -3.28
CA ASN A 76 -11.69 -5.89 -4.46
C ASN A 76 -12.73 -4.77 -4.44
N ASP A 77 -13.25 -4.43 -3.27
CA ASP A 77 -14.22 -3.34 -3.09
C ASP A 77 -13.45 -2.05 -2.84
N GLU A 78 -13.31 -1.23 -3.88
CA GLU A 78 -12.49 0.00 -3.78
C GLU A 78 -12.96 0.99 -2.72
N PRO A 79 -14.26 1.30 -2.59
CA PRO A 79 -14.67 2.22 -1.53
C PRO A 79 -14.35 1.71 -0.12
N PHE A 80 -14.54 0.42 0.12
CA PHE A 80 -14.22 -0.17 1.42
C PHE A 80 -12.71 -0.14 1.68
N VAL A 81 -11.92 -0.59 0.70
CA VAL A 81 -10.46 -0.63 0.83
C VAL A 81 -9.90 0.76 1.02
N GLU A 82 -10.41 1.75 0.29
CA GLU A 82 -9.94 3.13 0.42
C GLU A 82 -10.20 3.67 1.82
N GLN A 83 -11.41 3.52 2.34
CA GLN A 83 -11.73 4.01 3.68
C GLN A 83 -10.93 3.28 4.75
N PHE A 84 -10.87 1.95 4.67
CA PHE A 84 -10.13 1.16 5.65
C PHE A 84 -8.66 1.54 5.66
N SER A 85 -8.04 1.63 4.50
CA SER A 85 -6.60 1.92 4.39
C SER A 85 -6.26 3.34 4.82
N GLN A 86 -7.14 4.31 4.58
CA GLN A 86 -6.95 5.68 5.08
C GLN A 86 -6.91 5.71 6.60
N LEU A 87 -7.84 5.02 7.25
CA LEU A 87 -7.87 4.97 8.71
C LEU A 87 -6.70 4.19 9.28
N LEU A 88 -6.31 3.09 8.62
CA LEU A 88 -5.15 2.31 9.03
C LEU A 88 -3.87 3.14 8.92
N SER A 89 -3.67 3.80 7.81
CA SER A 89 -2.50 4.65 7.58
C SER A 89 -2.44 5.78 8.61
N GLN A 90 -3.57 6.40 8.91
CA GLN A 90 -3.65 7.43 9.93
C GLN A 90 -3.27 6.88 11.31
N ALA A 91 -3.81 5.71 11.67
CA ALA A 91 -3.49 5.09 12.95
C ALA A 91 -2.00 4.80 13.09
N ILE A 92 -1.37 4.28 12.02
CA ILE A 92 0.06 3.98 12.02
C ILE A 92 0.88 5.27 12.13
N ASP A 93 0.54 6.27 11.31
CA ASP A 93 1.31 7.53 11.24
C ASP A 93 1.19 8.35 12.53
N THR A 94 0.12 8.20 13.29
CA THR A 94 -0.09 8.93 14.54
C THR A 94 0.24 8.11 15.79
N SER A 95 0.61 6.85 15.63
CA SER A 95 0.95 5.99 16.76
C SER A 95 2.15 6.54 17.52
N GLU A 96 2.04 6.53 18.84
CA GLU A 96 3.12 6.94 19.73
C GLU A 96 3.42 5.79 20.68
N PHE A 97 4.71 5.54 20.91
CA PHE A 97 5.16 4.44 21.74
C PHE A 97 5.78 5.00 23.01
N LYS A 98 5.43 4.43 24.17
CA LYS A 98 6.07 4.81 25.43
C LYS A 98 7.49 4.26 25.49
N ASP A 99 8.41 5.06 25.98
CA ASP A 99 9.78 4.63 26.21
C ASP A 99 9.84 3.69 27.41
N GLY A 100 10.47 2.57 27.20
CA GLY A 100 10.80 1.60 28.22
C GLY A 100 9.68 0.96 28.94
#